data_2e3ccabdc6edce89d46e6ed7e5fdacda
#
_entry.id   2e3ccabdc6edce89d46e6ed7e5fdacda
#
_cell.length_a   1.000
_cell.length_b   1.000
_cell.length_c   1.000
_cell.angle_alpha   90.00
_cell.angle_beta   90.00
_cell.angle_gamma   90.00
#
_symmetry.space_group_name_H-M   'P 1'
#
loop_
_entity.id
_entity.type
_entity.pdbx_description
1 polymer ?
#
loop_
_entity_poly.entity_id
_entity_poly.type
_entity_poly.pdbx_seq_one_letter_code
_entity_poly.pdbx_strand_id
1 'polypeptide(L)'
;AGRDCPDGIASIHECRKEKVAVPSTVHCDHLIQAYKGAKEDIATATKTNEEVYDFLRDVSSRYGIGFWKPGAGIIHQVVLENYAFPGGMMVGTDSHTPNAGGLGMVAIGVGGADAVDVMTGMEWELKMPRIIGVRLTGKLSGWTSPKDVILKLAGILTVKGGTNSIIEYFGPGTASLSATGKATICNMGAEVGATTSLFPFDGRMATYLRATGRDRIVELAEAVDCELRADQQVTDEPEKYYDRVIDIDLSTLEPYINGPFTPDAATPISEFAEKVLLNGYPRKMEV
;
A
#
# COMPACT_ATOMS: atom_id res chain seq x y z
N ALA A 1 0.44 -9.33 13.77
CA ALA A 1 -0.41 -8.75 12.74
C ALA A 1 -1.48 -9.72 12.24
N GLY A 2 -1.49 -10.98 12.35
CA GLY A 2 -2.44 -11.93 11.75
C GLY A 2 -3.55 -12.48 12.65
N ARG A 3 -3.89 -11.84 13.77
CA ARG A 3 -4.92 -12.33 14.70
C ARG A 3 -6.25 -11.60 14.66
N ASP A 4 -6.34 -10.49 13.94
CA ASP A 4 -7.50 -9.59 14.07
C ASP A 4 -8.69 -9.94 13.16
N CYS A 5 -8.48 -10.72 12.10
CA CYS A 5 -9.54 -11.00 11.12
C CYS A 5 -10.68 -11.90 11.65
N PRO A 6 -10.44 -12.99 12.40
CA PRO A 6 -11.53 -13.81 12.94
C PRO A 6 -12.40 -13.08 13.96
N ASP A 7 -11.79 -12.29 14.83
CA ASP A 7 -12.51 -11.58 15.91
C ASP A 7 -13.39 -10.47 15.33
N GLY A 8 -12.90 -9.73 14.32
CA GLY A 8 -13.67 -8.69 13.66
C GLY A 8 -14.93 -9.21 12.96
N ILE A 9 -14.82 -10.34 12.24
CA ILE A 9 -15.96 -10.91 11.52
C ILE A 9 -17.03 -11.47 12.48
N ALA A 10 -16.65 -12.04 13.62
CA ALA A 10 -17.59 -12.49 14.64
C ALA A 10 -18.46 -11.33 15.17
N SER A 11 -17.91 -10.13 15.27
CA SER A 11 -18.63 -8.94 15.73
C SER A 11 -19.75 -8.48 14.78
N ILE A 12 -19.69 -8.80 13.47
CA ILE A 12 -20.78 -8.51 12.52
C ILE A 12 -22.07 -9.24 12.96
N HIS A 13 -21.94 -10.45 13.50
CA HIS A 13 -23.07 -11.22 14.01
C HIS A 13 -23.74 -10.52 15.20
N GLU A 14 -22.95 -9.94 16.10
CA GLU A 14 -23.45 -9.18 17.25
C GLU A 14 -24.24 -7.94 16.83
N CYS A 15 -23.86 -7.30 15.72
CA CYS A 15 -24.58 -6.18 15.13
C CYS A 15 -25.90 -6.58 14.44
N ARG A 16 -26.28 -7.86 14.43
CA ARG A 16 -27.52 -8.40 13.81
C ARG A 16 -27.71 -8.03 12.34
N LYS A 17 -26.62 -7.84 11.59
CA LYS A 17 -26.69 -7.56 10.16
C LYS A 17 -26.85 -8.86 9.35
N GLU A 18 -27.64 -8.81 8.29
CA GLU A 18 -27.82 -9.95 7.38
C GLU A 18 -26.69 -10.04 6.36
N LYS A 19 -26.18 -8.89 5.92
CA LYS A 19 -25.07 -8.74 4.97
C LYS A 19 -24.23 -7.51 5.32
N VAL A 20 -23.00 -7.50 4.84
CA VAL A 20 -22.14 -6.30 4.92
C VAL A 20 -22.74 -5.14 4.13
N ALA A 21 -22.55 -3.92 4.62
CA ALA A 21 -23.09 -2.70 4.03
C ALA A 21 -22.28 -2.20 2.84
N VAL A 22 -20.99 -2.59 2.76
CA VAL A 22 -20.05 -2.17 1.72
C VAL A 22 -19.39 -3.39 1.07
N PRO A 23 -18.94 -3.29 -0.19
CA PRO A 23 -18.18 -4.36 -0.82
C PRO A 23 -16.95 -4.72 0.04
N SER A 24 -16.86 -5.96 0.46
CA SER A 24 -15.83 -6.45 1.38
C SER A 24 -15.22 -7.74 0.88
N THR A 25 -13.94 -7.97 1.19
CA THR A 25 -13.20 -9.18 0.83
C THR A 25 -12.39 -9.69 2.01
N VAL A 26 -12.22 -11.01 2.07
CA VAL A 26 -11.36 -11.71 3.04
C VAL A 26 -10.30 -12.50 2.27
N HIS A 27 -9.07 -12.43 2.73
CA HIS A 27 -7.90 -13.04 2.11
C HIS A 27 -7.19 -13.97 3.10
N CYS A 28 -6.66 -15.10 2.61
CA CYS A 28 -6.07 -16.15 3.45
C CYS A 28 -4.55 -16.27 3.30
N ASP A 29 -3.87 -15.26 2.78
CA ASP A 29 -2.43 -15.31 2.49
C ASP A 29 -1.54 -15.25 3.73
N HIS A 30 -1.95 -14.56 4.79
CA HIS A 30 -1.14 -14.37 6.01
C HIS A 30 -0.94 -15.63 6.87
N LEU A 31 -1.68 -16.71 6.62
CA LEU A 31 -1.54 -17.97 7.33
C LEU A 31 -0.67 -18.99 6.58
N ILE A 32 -0.04 -18.60 5.48
CA ILE A 32 0.82 -19.44 4.67
C ILE A 32 2.28 -19.08 4.96
N GLN A 33 3.02 -20.03 5.53
CA GLN A 33 4.45 -19.85 5.78
C GLN A 33 5.26 -20.37 4.61
N ALA A 34 6.07 -19.51 4.00
CA ALA A 34 7.00 -19.89 2.93
C ALA A 34 8.23 -20.60 3.53
N TYR A 35 8.38 -21.91 3.25
CA TYR A 35 9.47 -22.70 3.80
C TYR A 35 10.08 -23.69 2.79
N LYS A 36 9.26 -24.52 2.14
CA LYS A 36 9.73 -25.58 1.24
C LYS A 36 9.44 -25.31 -0.24
N GLY A 37 8.39 -24.54 -0.50
CA GLY A 37 7.91 -24.23 -1.84
C GLY A 37 6.39 -24.25 -1.94
N ALA A 38 5.84 -23.55 -2.92
CA ALA A 38 4.43 -23.21 -3.00
C ALA A 38 3.46 -24.39 -2.79
N LYS A 39 3.71 -25.54 -3.41
CA LYS A 39 2.80 -26.71 -3.30
C LYS A 39 2.75 -27.31 -1.90
N GLU A 40 3.93 -27.50 -1.30
CA GLU A 40 4.03 -28.12 0.03
C GLU A 40 3.58 -27.15 1.13
N ASP A 41 3.92 -25.86 1.00
CA ASP A 41 3.58 -24.84 1.97
C ASP A 41 2.07 -24.57 1.99
N ILE A 42 1.41 -24.49 0.82
CA ILE A 42 -0.04 -24.38 0.72
C ILE A 42 -0.74 -25.61 1.29
N ALA A 43 -0.26 -26.83 0.97
CA ALA A 43 -0.85 -28.05 1.51
C ALA A 43 -0.72 -28.12 3.04
N THR A 44 0.43 -27.72 3.57
CA THR A 44 0.67 -27.64 5.01
C THR A 44 -0.24 -26.62 5.67
N ALA A 45 -0.30 -25.41 5.14
CA ALA A 45 -1.15 -24.33 5.66
C ALA A 45 -2.63 -24.72 5.64
N THR A 46 -3.12 -25.31 4.54
CA THR A 46 -4.51 -25.75 4.41
C THR A 46 -4.87 -26.77 5.49
N LYS A 47 -4.00 -27.75 5.73
CA LYS A 47 -4.23 -28.77 6.77
C LYS A 47 -4.12 -28.20 8.20
N THR A 48 -3.15 -27.33 8.44
CA THR A 48 -2.90 -26.78 9.78
C THR A 48 -3.97 -25.78 10.21
N ASN A 49 -4.51 -25.00 9.27
CA ASN A 49 -5.47 -23.93 9.52
C ASN A 49 -6.86 -24.25 8.94
N GLU A 50 -7.21 -25.52 8.77
CA GLU A 50 -8.46 -25.96 8.15
C GLU A 50 -9.69 -25.31 8.82
N GLU A 51 -9.77 -25.36 10.13
CA GLU A 51 -10.87 -24.78 10.90
C GLU A 51 -11.01 -23.26 10.67
N VAL A 52 -9.90 -22.53 10.60
CA VAL A 52 -9.91 -21.09 10.35
C VAL A 52 -10.37 -20.78 8.93
N TYR A 53 -9.88 -21.51 7.95
CA TYR A 53 -10.28 -21.31 6.56
C TYR A 53 -11.74 -21.65 6.31
N ASP A 54 -12.25 -22.72 6.94
CA ASP A 54 -13.65 -23.09 6.89
C ASP A 54 -14.54 -22.03 7.53
N PHE A 55 -14.15 -21.53 8.71
CA PHE A 55 -14.85 -20.43 9.35
C PHE A 55 -14.89 -19.19 8.44
N LEU A 56 -13.76 -18.74 7.90
CA LEU A 56 -13.68 -17.57 7.02
C LEU A 56 -14.55 -17.75 5.75
N ARG A 57 -14.53 -18.94 5.15
CA ARG A 57 -15.38 -19.27 3.99
C ARG A 57 -16.86 -19.16 4.33
N ASP A 58 -17.28 -19.80 5.41
CA ASP A 58 -18.68 -19.93 5.78
C ASP A 58 -19.26 -18.57 6.20
N VAL A 59 -18.50 -17.78 6.97
CA VAL A 59 -18.86 -16.41 7.36
C VAL A 59 -18.89 -15.50 6.13
N SER A 60 -17.92 -15.60 5.23
CA SER A 60 -17.92 -14.81 3.99
C SER A 60 -19.17 -15.11 3.15
N SER A 61 -19.53 -16.39 3.01
CA SER A 61 -20.76 -16.81 2.33
C SER A 61 -22.02 -16.26 3.01
N ARG A 62 -22.06 -16.32 4.33
CA ARG A 62 -23.22 -15.85 5.14
C ARG A 62 -23.48 -14.37 4.98
N TYR A 63 -22.43 -13.55 4.97
CA TYR A 63 -22.55 -12.09 4.97
C TYR A 63 -22.33 -11.43 3.60
N GLY A 64 -22.12 -12.21 2.54
CA GLY A 64 -21.92 -11.70 1.18
C GLY A 64 -20.56 -11.05 0.96
N ILE A 65 -19.53 -11.55 1.64
CA ILE A 65 -18.15 -11.12 1.55
C ILE A 65 -17.43 -11.94 0.47
N GLY A 66 -16.61 -11.31 -0.35
CA GLY A 66 -15.75 -12.00 -1.32
C GLY A 66 -14.65 -12.81 -0.60
N PHE A 67 -14.54 -14.12 -0.90
CA PHE A 67 -13.59 -15.01 -0.24
C PHE A 67 -12.45 -15.41 -1.18
N TRP A 68 -11.24 -15.00 -0.84
CA TRP A 68 -10.02 -15.38 -1.54
C TRP A 68 -9.31 -16.50 -0.75
N LYS A 69 -9.48 -17.73 -1.25
CA LYS A 69 -8.98 -18.95 -0.61
C LYS A 69 -7.46 -18.99 -0.49
N PRO A 70 -6.89 -19.88 0.36
CA PRO A 70 -5.45 -20.10 0.44
C PRO A 70 -4.84 -20.37 -0.93
N GLY A 71 -3.72 -19.71 -1.24
CA GLY A 71 -3.03 -19.83 -2.52
C GLY A 71 -3.57 -18.95 -3.65
N ALA A 72 -4.58 -18.12 -3.40
CA ALA A 72 -5.10 -17.17 -4.39
C ALA A 72 -4.12 -16.03 -4.73
N GLY A 73 -3.16 -15.77 -3.88
CA GLY A 73 -2.14 -14.72 -4.02
C GLY A 73 -2.05 -13.83 -2.79
N ILE A 74 -1.05 -12.94 -2.78
CA ILE A 74 -0.88 -11.94 -1.74
C ILE A 74 -2.00 -10.91 -1.84
N ILE A 75 -2.64 -10.57 -0.70
CA ILE A 75 -3.77 -9.65 -0.61
C ILE A 75 -3.54 -8.36 -1.42
N HIS A 76 -2.40 -7.71 -1.27
CA HIS A 76 -2.14 -6.43 -1.92
C HIS A 76 -2.11 -6.52 -3.43
N GLN A 77 -1.58 -7.63 -4.01
CA GLN A 77 -1.60 -7.87 -5.45
C GLN A 77 -3.00 -8.21 -5.93
N VAL A 78 -3.71 -9.07 -5.21
CA VAL A 78 -5.11 -9.42 -5.53
C VAL A 78 -6.00 -8.19 -5.54
N VAL A 79 -5.85 -7.32 -4.53
CA VAL A 79 -6.59 -6.05 -4.43
C VAL A 79 -6.23 -5.11 -5.56
N LEU A 80 -4.94 -4.95 -5.87
CA LEU A 80 -4.48 -4.07 -6.93
C LEU A 80 -5.00 -4.52 -8.31
N GLU A 81 -5.03 -5.84 -8.56
CA GLU A 81 -5.47 -6.43 -9.83
C GLU A 81 -6.99 -6.44 -10.03
N ASN A 82 -7.77 -6.49 -8.95
CA ASN A 82 -9.21 -6.76 -9.05
C ASN A 82 -10.10 -5.65 -8.50
N TYR A 83 -9.66 -4.89 -7.50
CA TYR A 83 -10.54 -3.99 -6.75
C TYR A 83 -10.11 -2.52 -6.74
N ALA A 84 -8.79 -2.25 -6.68
CA ALA A 84 -8.30 -0.88 -6.59
C ALA A 84 -8.57 -0.09 -7.89
N PHE A 85 -9.04 1.14 -7.75
CA PHE A 85 -9.33 2.05 -8.87
C PHE A 85 -9.09 3.51 -8.49
N PRO A 86 -8.80 4.39 -9.46
CA PRO A 86 -8.55 5.80 -9.20
C PRO A 86 -9.76 6.52 -8.60
N GLY A 87 -9.52 7.35 -7.58
CA GLY A 87 -10.56 8.13 -6.90
C GLY A 87 -11.41 7.34 -5.91
N GLY A 88 -11.13 6.06 -5.71
CA GLY A 88 -11.81 5.24 -4.70
C GLY A 88 -11.25 5.42 -3.30
N MET A 89 -11.98 4.90 -2.31
CA MET A 89 -11.54 4.80 -0.92
C MET A 89 -11.63 3.35 -0.45
N MET A 90 -10.66 2.90 0.33
CA MET A 90 -10.60 1.56 0.90
C MET A 90 -10.06 1.60 2.33
N VAL A 91 -10.61 0.77 3.19
CA VAL A 91 -9.99 0.43 4.48
C VAL A 91 -9.64 -1.05 4.50
N GLY A 92 -8.59 -1.41 5.19
CA GLY A 92 -8.16 -2.80 5.33
C GLY A 92 -7.42 -3.03 6.64
N THR A 93 -7.52 -4.24 7.20
CA THR A 93 -6.89 -4.60 8.47
C THR A 93 -5.40 -4.91 8.35
N ASP A 94 -4.80 -4.66 7.20
CA ASP A 94 -3.38 -4.78 6.97
C ASP A 94 -2.71 -3.41 6.84
N SER A 95 -1.55 -3.23 7.48
CA SER A 95 -0.78 -1.97 7.46
C SER A 95 -0.31 -1.56 6.06
N HIS A 96 -0.21 -2.51 5.12
CA HIS A 96 0.20 -2.26 3.74
C HIS A 96 -0.99 -2.04 2.78
N THR A 97 -2.20 -1.87 3.30
CA THR A 97 -3.38 -1.45 2.51
C THR A 97 -3.10 -0.23 1.60
N PRO A 98 -2.26 0.76 2.00
CA PRO A 98 -1.86 1.88 1.14
C PRO A 98 -1.23 1.51 -0.21
N ASN A 99 -0.87 0.25 -0.45
CA ASN A 99 -0.44 -0.26 -1.76
C ASN A 99 -1.39 0.14 -2.90
N ALA A 100 -2.69 0.19 -2.65
CA ALA A 100 -3.70 0.59 -3.64
C ALA A 100 -3.60 2.07 -4.07
N GLY A 101 -2.87 2.90 -3.32
CA GLY A 101 -2.53 4.28 -3.70
C GLY A 101 -1.69 4.35 -4.98
N GLY A 102 -1.03 3.25 -5.37
CA GLY A 102 -0.37 3.09 -6.66
C GLY A 102 -1.30 3.16 -7.87
N LEU A 103 -2.61 3.01 -7.66
CA LEU A 103 -3.68 3.26 -8.64
C LEU A 103 -4.53 4.50 -8.29
N GLY A 104 -4.04 5.41 -7.44
CA GLY A 104 -4.74 6.63 -7.08
C GLY A 104 -5.96 6.43 -6.16
N MET A 105 -5.94 5.37 -5.34
CA MET A 105 -6.98 5.07 -4.37
C MET A 105 -6.55 5.51 -2.97
N VAL A 106 -7.42 6.17 -2.22
CA VAL A 106 -7.19 6.46 -0.79
C VAL A 106 -7.41 5.18 0.00
N ALA A 107 -6.32 4.49 0.33
CA ALA A 107 -6.35 3.19 0.97
C ALA A 107 -5.65 3.25 2.34
N ILE A 108 -6.37 2.90 3.40
CA ILE A 108 -5.93 3.13 4.79
C ILE A 108 -5.93 1.82 5.56
N GLY A 109 -4.82 1.55 6.26
CA GLY A 109 -4.73 0.46 7.22
C GLY A 109 -5.44 0.84 8.52
N VAL A 110 -6.37 -0.01 8.98
CA VAL A 110 -7.19 0.23 10.18
C VAL A 110 -7.19 -0.98 11.11
N GLY A 111 -7.64 -0.79 12.34
CA GLY A 111 -7.88 -1.89 13.28
C GLY A 111 -9.10 -2.75 12.89
N GLY A 112 -9.18 -3.96 13.45
CA GLY A 112 -10.30 -4.87 13.18
C GLY A 112 -11.66 -4.27 13.58
N ALA A 113 -11.74 -3.51 14.67
CA ALA A 113 -12.96 -2.84 15.10
C ALA A 113 -13.44 -1.80 14.08
N ASP A 114 -12.55 -0.94 13.59
CA ASP A 114 -12.88 0.05 12.56
C ASP A 114 -13.38 -0.60 11.26
N ALA A 115 -12.76 -1.72 10.88
CA ALA A 115 -13.20 -2.47 9.70
C ALA A 115 -14.62 -3.02 9.87
N VAL A 116 -14.99 -3.50 11.07
CA VAL A 116 -16.34 -3.96 11.39
C VAL A 116 -17.33 -2.80 11.33
N ASP A 117 -17.00 -1.64 11.86
CA ASP A 117 -17.85 -0.46 11.80
C ASP A 117 -18.20 -0.12 10.35
N VAL A 118 -17.18 -0.07 9.48
CA VAL A 118 -17.38 0.15 8.04
C VAL A 118 -18.21 -0.98 7.40
N MET A 119 -17.92 -2.25 7.70
CA MET A 119 -18.66 -3.39 7.15
C MET A 119 -20.13 -3.43 7.61
N THR A 120 -20.43 -2.90 8.79
CA THR A 120 -21.80 -2.80 9.31
C THR A 120 -22.53 -1.52 8.90
N GLY A 121 -21.85 -0.61 8.22
CA GLY A 121 -22.40 0.67 7.76
C GLY A 121 -22.46 1.73 8.86
N MET A 122 -21.67 1.58 9.91
CA MET A 122 -21.47 2.62 10.90
C MET A 122 -20.48 3.67 10.41
N GLU A 123 -20.53 4.84 10.98
CA GLU A 123 -19.60 5.92 10.69
C GLU A 123 -18.20 5.55 11.21
N TRP A 124 -17.20 5.81 10.39
CA TRP A 124 -15.80 5.69 10.75
C TRP A 124 -15.16 7.07 10.79
N GLU A 125 -14.67 7.47 11.95
CA GLU A 125 -14.07 8.78 12.17
C GLU A 125 -12.57 8.75 11.89
N LEU A 126 -12.13 9.62 11.00
CA LEU A 126 -10.71 9.88 10.74
C LEU A 126 -10.37 11.33 11.10
N LYS A 127 -9.41 11.50 12.03
CA LYS A 127 -8.83 12.81 12.26
C LYS A 127 -8.17 13.31 10.96
N MET A 128 -8.55 14.51 10.49
CA MET A 128 -8.00 15.09 9.26
C MET A 128 -6.47 15.03 9.28
N PRO A 129 -5.86 14.23 8.39
CA PRO A 129 -4.40 14.12 8.31
C PRO A 129 -3.79 15.39 7.71
N ARG A 130 -2.53 15.66 8.02
CA ARG A 130 -1.72 16.62 7.28
C ARG A 130 -1.40 16.05 5.89
N ILE A 131 -1.05 16.89 4.95
CA ILE A 131 -0.69 16.47 3.60
C ILE A 131 0.79 16.79 3.35
N ILE A 132 1.58 15.75 3.08
CA ILE A 132 2.98 15.87 2.69
C ILE A 132 3.05 15.67 1.18
N GLY A 133 3.40 16.74 0.45
CA GLY A 133 3.64 16.66 -0.99
C GLY A 133 5.06 16.16 -1.29
N VAL A 134 5.18 15.11 -2.11
CA VAL A 134 6.48 14.62 -2.60
C VAL A 134 6.57 14.89 -4.09
N ARG A 135 7.34 15.91 -4.47
CA ARG A 135 7.53 16.27 -5.86
C ARG A 135 8.61 15.41 -6.50
N LEU A 136 8.21 14.63 -7.50
CA LEU A 136 9.09 13.77 -8.28
C LEU A 136 9.44 14.45 -9.62
N THR A 137 10.73 14.54 -9.92
CA THR A 137 11.25 15.04 -11.19
C THR A 137 12.17 14.00 -11.85
N GLY A 138 12.49 14.17 -13.12
CA GLY A 138 13.40 13.27 -13.83
C GLY A 138 12.84 11.87 -14.05
N LYS A 139 13.75 10.90 -14.21
CA LYS A 139 13.43 9.48 -14.45
C LYS A 139 14.46 8.58 -13.79
N LEU A 140 14.02 7.43 -13.29
CA LEU A 140 14.93 6.39 -12.79
C LEU A 140 15.85 5.89 -13.90
N SER A 141 17.08 5.58 -13.54
CA SER A 141 18.10 5.08 -14.47
C SER A 141 18.97 3.99 -13.83
N GLY A 142 19.69 3.23 -14.66
CA GLY A 142 20.60 2.19 -14.21
C GLY A 142 19.90 1.08 -13.43
N TRP A 143 20.38 0.79 -12.24
CA TRP A 143 19.84 -0.22 -11.32
C TRP A 143 18.85 0.34 -10.28
N THR A 144 18.56 1.63 -10.36
CA THR A 144 17.62 2.27 -9.44
C THR A 144 16.19 1.81 -9.72
N SER A 145 15.48 1.46 -8.67
CA SER A 145 14.13 0.95 -8.69
C SER A 145 13.13 1.90 -8.00
N PRO A 146 11.82 1.75 -8.19
CA PRO A 146 10.83 2.49 -7.41
C PRO A 146 10.99 2.33 -5.90
N LYS A 147 11.50 1.19 -5.44
CA LYS A 147 11.81 0.95 -4.02
C LYS A 147 12.79 1.99 -3.46
N ASP A 148 13.77 2.43 -4.25
CA ASP A 148 14.78 3.39 -3.81
C ASP A 148 14.18 4.78 -3.54
N VAL A 149 13.08 5.12 -4.21
CA VAL A 149 12.34 6.37 -3.94
C VAL A 149 11.82 6.40 -2.51
N ILE A 150 11.13 5.34 -2.09
CA ILE A 150 10.57 5.28 -0.74
C ILE A 150 11.66 5.05 0.32
N LEU A 151 12.75 4.36 0.01
CA LEU A 151 13.89 4.23 0.92
C LEU A 151 14.53 5.60 1.18
N LYS A 152 14.74 6.42 0.15
CA LYS A 152 15.21 7.80 0.32
C LYS A 152 14.24 8.62 1.15
N LEU A 153 12.94 8.51 0.86
CA LEU A 153 11.90 9.21 1.62
C LEU A 153 11.88 8.78 3.09
N ALA A 154 12.05 7.48 3.37
CA ALA A 154 12.15 6.97 4.73
C ALA A 154 13.35 7.56 5.48
N GLY A 155 14.49 7.73 4.83
CA GLY A 155 15.64 8.43 5.39
C GLY A 155 15.36 9.91 5.72
N ILE A 156 14.49 10.57 4.95
CA ILE A 156 14.13 11.99 5.16
C ILE A 156 13.06 12.14 6.25
N LEU A 157 12.04 11.30 6.24
CA LEU A 157 10.89 11.38 7.16
C LEU A 157 11.14 10.66 8.48
N THR A 158 12.00 9.65 8.50
CA THR A 158 12.13 8.66 9.57
C THR A 158 10.85 7.82 9.77
N VAL A 159 10.88 6.85 10.68
CA VAL A 159 9.73 5.96 10.95
C VAL A 159 8.49 6.64 11.54
N LYS A 160 8.59 7.90 11.92
CA LYS A 160 7.50 8.66 12.55
C LYS A 160 7.12 9.95 11.81
N GLY A 161 7.89 10.34 10.79
CA GLY A 161 7.71 11.63 10.13
C GLY A 161 6.42 11.74 9.31
N GLY A 162 5.85 10.61 8.90
CA GLY A 162 4.56 10.53 8.21
C GLY A 162 3.34 10.37 9.14
N THR A 163 3.54 10.31 10.46
CA THR A 163 2.43 10.05 11.40
C THR A 163 1.31 11.08 11.24
N ASN A 164 0.07 10.58 11.13
CA ASN A 164 -1.12 11.39 10.88
C ASN A 164 -0.98 12.29 9.64
N SER A 165 -0.40 11.75 8.57
CA SER A 165 -0.23 12.45 7.30
C SER A 165 -0.58 11.56 6.12
N ILE A 166 -1.08 12.17 5.06
CA ILE A 166 -1.20 11.59 3.73
C ILE A 166 0.03 12.01 2.94
N ILE A 167 0.68 11.07 2.26
CA ILE A 167 1.78 11.37 1.33
C ILE A 167 1.20 11.41 -0.07
N GLU A 168 1.18 12.58 -0.68
CA GLU A 168 0.76 12.77 -2.06
C GLU A 168 1.97 12.97 -2.96
N TYR A 169 2.12 12.08 -3.94
CA TYR A 169 3.19 12.19 -4.93
C TYR A 169 2.71 13.01 -6.12
N PHE A 170 3.49 13.98 -6.54
CA PHE A 170 3.16 14.86 -7.67
C PHE A 170 4.39 15.21 -8.50
N GLY A 171 4.21 15.97 -9.55
CA GLY A 171 5.28 16.41 -10.46
C GLY A 171 5.52 15.46 -11.64
N PRO A 172 6.32 15.90 -12.63
CA PRO A 172 6.46 15.22 -13.93
C PRO A 172 7.12 13.84 -13.84
N GLY A 173 7.91 13.56 -12.80
CA GLY A 173 8.57 12.28 -12.60
C GLY A 173 7.59 11.14 -12.33
N THR A 174 6.37 11.42 -11.81
CA THR A 174 5.36 10.40 -11.54
C THR A 174 4.98 9.60 -12.76
N ALA A 175 4.87 10.24 -13.93
CA ALA A 175 4.51 9.60 -15.19
C ALA A 175 5.57 8.62 -15.73
N SER A 176 6.79 8.68 -15.21
CA SER A 176 7.87 7.76 -15.60
C SER A 176 7.78 6.40 -14.87
N LEU A 177 7.05 6.33 -13.76
CA LEU A 177 6.92 5.14 -12.93
C LEU A 177 5.77 4.25 -13.42
N SER A 178 5.96 2.92 -13.36
CA SER A 178 4.87 1.97 -13.62
C SER A 178 3.85 1.98 -12.49
N ALA A 179 2.62 1.52 -12.75
CA ALA A 179 1.59 1.40 -11.71
C ALA A 179 2.04 0.49 -10.55
N THR A 180 2.70 -0.63 -10.84
CA THR A 180 3.27 -1.51 -9.82
C THR A 180 4.43 -0.87 -9.06
N GLY A 181 5.23 -0.04 -9.71
CA GLY A 181 6.28 0.76 -9.06
C GLY A 181 5.70 1.78 -8.09
N LYS A 182 4.64 2.49 -8.48
CA LYS A 182 3.88 3.39 -7.60
C LYS A 182 3.27 2.65 -6.42
N ALA A 183 2.70 1.46 -6.66
CA ALA A 183 2.17 0.60 -5.62
C ALA A 183 3.26 0.19 -4.61
N THR A 184 4.47 -0.14 -5.08
CA THR A 184 5.63 -0.44 -4.20
C THR A 184 6.00 0.76 -3.32
N ILE A 185 5.98 1.96 -3.88
CA ILE A 185 6.26 3.20 -3.13
C ILE A 185 5.18 3.42 -2.06
N CYS A 186 3.90 3.35 -2.43
CA CYS A 186 2.79 3.53 -1.49
C CYS A 186 2.75 2.45 -0.41
N ASN A 187 3.08 1.21 -0.76
CA ASN A 187 3.12 0.07 0.18
C ASN A 187 4.02 0.36 1.38
N MET A 188 5.21 0.90 1.15
CA MET A 188 6.15 1.25 2.21
C MET A 188 5.85 2.57 2.92
N GLY A 189 4.78 3.27 2.58
CA GLY A 189 4.30 4.42 3.36
C GLY A 189 3.99 4.07 4.82
N ALA A 190 3.63 2.82 5.10
CA ALA A 190 3.46 2.29 6.45
C ALA A 190 4.75 2.41 7.30
N GLU A 191 5.93 2.21 6.70
CA GLU A 191 7.22 2.25 7.39
C GLU A 191 7.63 3.65 7.85
N VAL A 192 7.05 4.69 7.29
CA VAL A 192 7.23 6.08 7.74
C VAL A 192 6.07 6.57 8.61
N GLY A 193 5.14 5.69 8.95
CA GLY A 193 3.99 5.97 9.79
C GLY A 193 2.87 6.77 9.10
N ALA A 194 2.87 6.85 7.77
CA ALA A 194 1.84 7.57 7.03
C ALA A 194 0.47 6.88 7.15
N THR A 195 -0.59 7.68 7.23
CA THR A 195 -1.97 7.20 7.19
C THR A 195 -2.28 6.54 5.85
N THR A 196 -1.86 7.15 4.75
CA THR A 196 -1.90 6.60 3.40
C THR A 196 -0.92 7.33 2.48
N SER A 197 -0.75 6.79 1.28
CA SER A 197 0.06 7.39 0.22
C SER A 197 -0.65 7.18 -1.11
N LEU A 198 -0.59 8.16 -2.00
CA LEU A 198 -1.25 8.05 -3.31
C LEU A 198 -0.50 8.80 -4.42
N PHE A 199 -0.74 8.36 -5.64
CA PHE A 199 -0.29 8.99 -6.87
C PHE A 199 -1.48 9.52 -7.67
N PRO A 200 -1.31 10.61 -8.46
CA PRO A 200 -2.31 11.06 -9.40
C PRO A 200 -2.54 10.03 -10.50
N PHE A 201 -3.76 9.98 -11.03
CA PHE A 201 -4.09 9.15 -12.18
C PHE A 201 -3.26 9.52 -13.41
N ASP A 202 -2.80 8.51 -14.15
CA ASP A 202 -2.04 8.70 -15.38
C ASP A 202 -2.17 7.51 -16.36
N GLY A 203 -1.56 7.68 -17.55
CA GLY A 203 -1.57 6.67 -18.61
C GLY A 203 -0.92 5.33 -18.22
N ARG A 204 0.00 5.28 -17.23
CA ARG A 204 0.58 4.03 -16.73
C ARG A 204 -0.43 3.26 -15.90
N MET A 205 -1.24 3.95 -15.12
CA MET A 205 -2.35 3.33 -14.38
C MET A 205 -3.43 2.83 -15.35
N ALA A 206 -3.79 3.61 -16.37
CA ALA A 206 -4.71 3.20 -17.42
C ALA A 206 -4.22 1.92 -18.12
N THR A 207 -2.93 1.85 -18.46
CA THR A 207 -2.33 0.65 -19.07
C THR A 207 -2.45 -0.57 -18.16
N TYR A 208 -2.19 -0.43 -16.87
CA TYR A 208 -2.31 -1.53 -15.90
C TYR A 208 -3.76 -1.98 -15.74
N LEU A 209 -4.70 -1.06 -15.62
CA LEU A 209 -6.13 -1.36 -15.53
C LEU A 209 -6.63 -2.13 -16.76
N ARG A 210 -6.23 -1.71 -17.98
CA ARG A 210 -6.54 -2.46 -19.21
C ARG A 210 -5.93 -3.86 -19.22
N ALA A 211 -4.66 -3.98 -18.82
CA ALA A 211 -3.97 -5.27 -18.74
C ALA A 211 -4.61 -6.24 -17.73
N THR A 212 -5.34 -5.73 -16.76
CA THR A 212 -6.11 -6.51 -15.78
C THR A 212 -7.61 -6.61 -16.10
N GLY A 213 -8.01 -6.31 -17.35
CA GLY A 213 -9.38 -6.48 -17.84
C GLY A 213 -10.40 -5.47 -17.31
N ARG A 214 -9.94 -4.29 -16.90
CA ARG A 214 -10.78 -3.25 -16.27
C ARG A 214 -10.93 -2.00 -17.16
N ASP A 215 -11.17 -2.21 -18.46
CA ASP A 215 -11.33 -1.14 -19.45
C ASP A 215 -12.41 -0.14 -19.07
N ARG A 216 -13.53 -0.64 -18.51
CA ARG A 216 -14.62 0.25 -18.08
C ARG A 216 -14.19 1.21 -16.96
N ILE A 217 -13.33 0.78 -16.07
CA ILE A 217 -12.76 1.67 -15.03
C ILE A 217 -11.88 2.74 -15.66
N VAL A 218 -11.11 2.38 -16.68
CA VAL A 218 -10.28 3.37 -17.41
C VAL A 218 -11.16 4.43 -18.08
N GLU A 219 -12.23 4.03 -18.78
CA GLU A 219 -13.18 4.98 -19.42
C GLU A 219 -13.75 5.97 -18.38
N LEU A 220 -14.14 5.47 -17.21
CA LEU A 220 -14.67 6.31 -16.14
C LEU A 220 -13.61 7.27 -15.57
N ALA A 221 -12.39 6.77 -15.34
CA ALA A 221 -11.28 7.58 -14.81
C ALA A 221 -10.84 8.64 -15.82
N GLU A 222 -10.74 8.29 -17.10
CA GLU A 222 -10.39 9.25 -18.17
C GLU A 222 -11.46 10.35 -18.34
N ALA A 223 -12.73 10.05 -18.08
CA ALA A 223 -13.82 11.03 -18.14
C ALA A 223 -13.75 12.09 -17.01
N VAL A 224 -13.09 11.78 -15.90
CA VAL A 224 -12.93 12.67 -14.74
C VAL A 224 -11.45 12.89 -14.39
N ASP A 225 -10.58 12.78 -15.37
CA ASP A 225 -9.12 12.83 -15.19
C ASP A 225 -8.64 14.09 -14.45
N CYS A 226 -9.27 15.23 -14.67
CA CYS A 226 -8.96 16.48 -13.98
C CYS A 226 -9.20 16.41 -12.46
N GLU A 227 -10.19 15.63 -12.02
CA GLU A 227 -10.52 15.46 -10.61
C GLU A 227 -9.60 14.42 -9.90
N LEU A 228 -8.80 13.68 -10.67
CA LEU A 228 -7.91 12.62 -10.17
C LEU A 228 -6.45 13.05 -10.11
N ARG A 229 -6.20 14.32 -10.16
CA ARG A 229 -4.87 14.95 -10.08
C ARG A 229 -4.93 16.16 -9.17
N ALA A 230 -3.76 16.59 -8.69
CA ALA A 230 -3.65 17.87 -8.01
C ALA A 230 -4.03 19.01 -8.98
N ASP A 231 -4.74 20.01 -8.45
CA ASP A 231 -5.04 21.25 -9.19
C ASP A 231 -3.77 21.95 -9.66
N GLN A 232 -3.86 22.70 -10.76
CA GLN A 232 -2.71 23.44 -11.30
C GLN A 232 -2.12 24.39 -10.25
N GLN A 233 -2.97 25.03 -9.45
CA GLN A 233 -2.53 25.94 -8.38
C GLN A 233 -1.68 25.24 -7.31
N VAL A 234 -2.02 23.99 -6.97
CA VAL A 234 -1.24 23.16 -6.02
C VAL A 234 0.13 22.82 -6.61
N THR A 235 0.17 22.52 -7.91
CA THR A 235 1.43 22.23 -8.61
C THR A 235 2.35 23.45 -8.73
N ASP A 236 1.76 24.64 -8.97
CA ASP A 236 2.51 25.88 -9.14
C ASP A 236 3.03 26.46 -7.82
N GLU A 237 2.24 26.35 -6.74
CA GLU A 237 2.55 26.91 -5.43
C GLU A 237 2.36 25.86 -4.30
N PRO A 238 3.06 24.72 -4.35
CA PRO A 238 2.80 23.59 -3.46
C PRO A 238 2.95 23.93 -1.97
N GLU A 239 3.83 24.86 -1.63
CA GLU A 239 4.06 25.29 -0.24
C GLU A 239 2.85 25.99 0.40
N LYS A 240 1.84 26.40 -0.39
CA LYS A 240 0.59 26.97 0.12
C LYS A 240 -0.44 25.91 0.50
N TYR A 241 -0.33 24.70 -0.08
CA TYR A 241 -1.36 23.68 0.02
C TYR A 241 -0.91 22.44 0.78
N TYR A 242 0.39 22.12 0.76
CA TYR A 242 0.97 21.04 1.53
C TYR A 242 1.57 21.54 2.83
N ASP A 243 1.39 20.78 3.91
CA ASP A 243 2.04 21.07 5.21
C ASP A 243 3.57 20.93 5.13
N ARG A 244 4.05 20.14 4.19
CA ARG A 244 5.47 19.96 3.89
C ARG A 244 5.63 19.54 2.43
N VAL A 245 6.64 20.08 1.76
CA VAL A 245 7.06 19.67 0.41
C VAL A 245 8.43 19.00 0.49
N ILE A 246 8.59 17.90 -0.22
CA ILE A 246 9.85 17.16 -0.34
C ILE A 246 10.15 16.95 -1.83
N ASP A 247 11.32 17.36 -2.27
CA ASP A 247 11.77 17.19 -3.66
C ASP A 247 12.66 15.96 -3.80
N ILE A 248 12.35 15.10 -4.79
CA ILE A 248 13.19 13.97 -5.16
C ILE A 248 13.39 13.98 -6.68
N ASP A 249 14.63 14.21 -7.12
CA ASP A 249 15.02 14.03 -8.51
C ASP A 249 15.41 12.57 -8.76
N LEU A 250 14.56 11.88 -9.53
CA LEU A 250 14.75 10.47 -9.89
C LEU A 250 16.02 10.24 -10.73
N SER A 251 16.50 11.27 -11.43
CA SER A 251 17.67 11.15 -12.29
C SER A 251 18.98 11.09 -11.50
N THR A 252 18.98 11.62 -10.28
CA THR A 252 20.14 11.60 -9.38
C THR A 252 20.06 10.52 -8.32
N LEU A 253 18.96 9.76 -8.31
CA LEU A 253 18.76 8.69 -7.35
C LEU A 253 19.62 7.49 -7.73
N GLU A 254 20.28 6.92 -6.76
CA GLU A 254 20.99 5.65 -6.85
C GLU A 254 20.30 4.57 -5.99
N PRO A 255 20.65 3.28 -6.12
CA PRO A 255 20.12 2.25 -5.23
C PRO A 255 20.43 2.53 -3.75
N TYR A 256 19.45 2.30 -2.89
CA TYR A 256 19.55 2.49 -1.45
C TYR A 256 19.52 1.16 -0.70
N ILE A 257 20.22 1.12 0.41
CA ILE A 257 20.15 0.03 1.39
C ILE A 257 19.54 0.60 2.67
N ASN A 258 18.52 -0.08 3.22
CA ASN A 258 17.95 0.26 4.52
C ASN A 258 18.45 -0.69 5.60
N GLY A 259 18.56 -0.18 6.82
CA GLY A 259 19.10 -0.93 7.94
C GLY A 259 20.60 -0.76 8.14
N PRO A 260 21.22 -1.53 9.07
CA PRO A 260 20.53 -2.50 9.93
C PRO A 260 19.65 -1.86 11.01
N PHE A 261 18.79 -2.67 11.63
CA PHE A 261 17.97 -2.38 12.81
C PHE A 261 16.72 -1.50 12.60
N THR A 262 16.70 -0.60 11.64
CA THR A 262 15.56 0.29 11.39
C THR A 262 15.41 0.59 9.89
N PRO A 263 14.18 0.65 9.34
CA PRO A 263 13.96 0.88 7.92
C PRO A 263 14.32 2.30 7.46
N ASP A 264 14.41 3.27 8.36
CA ASP A 264 14.79 4.65 8.06
C ASP A 264 16.31 4.89 8.05
N ALA A 265 17.12 3.88 8.41
CA ALA A 265 18.57 3.91 8.20
C ALA A 265 18.90 3.71 6.71
N ALA A 266 18.35 4.57 5.86
CA ALA A 266 18.55 4.54 4.42
C ALA A 266 19.92 5.11 4.04
N THR A 267 20.69 4.37 3.22
CA THR A 267 22.03 4.76 2.80
C THR A 267 22.17 4.50 1.30
N PRO A 268 22.65 5.49 0.52
CA PRO A 268 23.04 5.26 -0.86
C PRO A 268 24.08 4.14 -0.95
N ILE A 269 24.00 3.31 -1.98
CA ILE A 269 24.92 2.18 -2.13
C ILE A 269 26.39 2.64 -2.26
N SER A 270 26.61 3.79 -2.85
CA SER A 270 27.97 4.39 -2.98
C SER A 270 28.61 4.72 -1.62
N GLU A 271 27.80 5.03 -0.60
CA GLU A 271 28.28 5.41 0.74
C GLU A 271 28.23 4.24 1.75
N PHE A 272 27.60 3.13 1.38
CA PHE A 272 27.30 2.05 2.33
C PHE A 272 28.57 1.38 2.88
N ALA A 273 29.61 1.21 2.05
CA ALA A 273 30.88 0.60 2.49
C ALA A 273 31.56 1.43 3.59
N GLU A 274 31.57 2.77 3.46
CA GLU A 274 32.11 3.67 4.47
C GLU A 274 31.27 3.61 5.76
N LYS A 275 29.93 3.63 5.64
CA LYS A 275 29.02 3.51 6.79
C LYS A 275 29.21 2.21 7.56
N VAL A 276 29.45 1.10 6.88
CA VAL A 276 29.77 -0.20 7.53
C VAL A 276 31.04 -0.10 8.37
N LEU A 277 32.07 0.57 7.88
CA LEU A 277 33.32 0.75 8.61
C LEU A 277 33.16 1.68 9.83
N LEU A 278 32.50 2.83 9.64
CA LEU A 278 32.30 3.83 10.67
C LEU A 278 31.46 3.31 11.86
N ASN A 279 30.43 2.53 11.55
CA ASN A 279 29.50 2.01 12.58
C ASN A 279 29.89 0.62 13.11
N GLY A 280 31.00 0.04 12.65
CA GLY A 280 31.46 -1.27 13.09
C GLY A 280 30.50 -2.42 12.77
N TYR A 281 29.72 -2.29 11.67
CA TYR A 281 28.82 -3.35 11.25
C TYR A 281 29.60 -4.59 10.79
N PRO A 282 28.99 -5.80 10.89
CA PRO A 282 29.63 -7.02 10.41
C PRO A 282 30.03 -6.89 8.93
N ARG A 283 31.30 -7.16 8.60
CA ARG A 283 31.82 -7.10 7.22
C ARG A 283 31.41 -8.30 6.36
N LYS A 284 30.90 -9.35 6.99
CA LYS A 284 30.29 -10.51 6.33
C LYS A 284 28.92 -10.72 6.93
N MET A 285 27.89 -10.61 6.11
CA MET A 285 26.57 -11.12 6.42
C MET A 285 26.43 -12.46 5.69
N GLU A 286 26.20 -13.53 6.43
CA GLU A 286 25.71 -14.78 5.85
C GLU A 286 24.20 -14.58 5.64
N VAL A 287 23.82 -14.63 4.37
CA VAL A 287 22.43 -14.55 3.94
C VAL A 287 21.87 -15.96 3.85
#